data_bdf3ed21395ec29d06854ac2b05a021a
#
_entry.id   bdf3ed21395ec29d06854ac2b05a021a
#
_cell.length_a   1.000
_cell.length_b   1.000
_cell.length_c   1.000
_cell.angle_alpha   90.00
_cell.angle_beta   90.00
_cell.angle_gamma   90.00
#
_symmetry.space_group_name_H-M   'P 1'
#
loop_
_entity.id
_entity.type
_entity.pdbx_description
1 polymer ?
#
loop_
_entity_poly.entity_id
_entity_poly.type
_entity_poly.pdbx_seq_one_letter_code
_entity_poly.pdbx_strand_id
1 'polypeptide(L)'
;MNTLIIPILASNVNVGPSLHAVGLPSSNAITGFGHAALRVIKDMTGANPSDQGSALVINKYTLLPGRQKPQKASKGDMDKVKKGDLDASLSDERLAVIEGWVVVRFGIGLSGLTSIQDKLSEIWEQLHRLAFAGGVLSIPSKLILLEGDEDGSEAFKK
;
A
#
# COMPACT_ATOMS: atom_id res chain seq x y z
N MET A 1 7.25 17.29 -10.70
CA MET A 1 6.48 16.15 -10.09
C MET A 1 7.23 15.73 -8.85
N ASN A 2 6.53 15.31 -7.77
CA ASN A 2 7.22 14.97 -6.52
C ASN A 2 6.92 13.52 -6.16
N THR A 3 7.81 12.91 -5.38
CA THR A 3 7.70 11.50 -5.00
C THR A 3 7.93 11.36 -3.50
N LEU A 4 6.96 10.75 -2.79
CA LEU A 4 7.11 10.34 -1.41
C LEU A 4 7.40 8.84 -1.37
N ILE A 5 8.52 8.47 -0.74
CA ILE A 5 8.90 7.07 -0.52
C ILE A 5 8.64 6.75 0.95
N ILE A 6 7.78 5.78 1.18
CA ILE A 6 7.33 5.34 2.50
C ILE A 6 7.91 3.95 2.76
N PRO A 7 8.93 3.81 3.60
CA PRO A 7 9.42 2.49 4.01
C PRO A 7 8.32 1.76 4.79
N ILE A 8 8.07 0.49 4.46
CA ILE A 8 7.03 -0.28 5.13
C ILE A 8 7.55 -1.63 5.63
N LEU A 9 7.09 -2.01 6.81
CA LEU A 9 7.06 -3.38 7.30
C LEU A 9 5.60 -3.68 7.64
N ALA A 10 4.93 -4.44 6.78
CA ALA A 10 3.52 -4.75 6.94
C ALA A 10 3.33 -6.24 7.24
N SER A 11 2.62 -6.55 8.32
CA SER A 11 2.31 -7.91 8.74
C SER A 11 0.82 -8.22 8.57
N ASN A 12 0.48 -9.48 8.38
CA ASN A 12 -0.87 -9.95 8.09
C ASN A 12 -1.50 -9.28 6.86
N VAL A 13 -0.66 -8.94 5.88
CA VAL A 13 -1.11 -8.36 4.62
C VAL A 13 -1.91 -9.40 3.83
N ASN A 14 -3.09 -9.04 3.38
CA ASN A 14 -3.88 -9.90 2.51
C ASN A 14 -3.25 -9.93 1.10
N VAL A 15 -2.82 -11.11 0.70
CA VAL A 15 -2.22 -11.38 -0.60
C VAL A 15 -2.99 -12.49 -1.34
N GLY A 16 -4.26 -12.65 -1.01
CA GLY A 16 -5.18 -13.55 -1.69
C GLY A 16 -5.32 -13.25 -3.18
N PRO A 17 -5.95 -14.12 -3.93
CA PRO A 17 -6.14 -13.93 -5.36
C PRO A 17 -6.92 -12.63 -5.61
N SER A 18 -6.37 -11.77 -6.44
CA SER A 18 -7.07 -10.64 -7.05
C SER A 18 -7.23 -10.90 -8.54
N LEU A 19 -8.10 -10.15 -9.20
CA LEU A 19 -8.34 -10.25 -10.65
C LEU A 19 -7.05 -10.23 -11.51
N HIS A 20 -5.95 -9.66 -10.98
CA HIS A 20 -4.74 -9.40 -11.76
C HIS A 20 -3.46 -9.98 -11.15
N ALA A 21 -3.49 -10.46 -9.90
CA ALA A 21 -2.29 -10.98 -9.24
C ALA A 21 -2.65 -12.03 -8.17
N VAL A 22 -1.84 -13.05 -8.09
CA VAL A 22 -1.89 -14.06 -7.03
C VAL A 22 -0.64 -13.93 -6.18
N GLY A 23 -0.82 -13.81 -4.86
CA GLY A 23 0.31 -13.76 -3.94
C GLY A 23 0.91 -12.37 -3.71
N LEU A 24 0.27 -11.32 -4.22
CA LEU A 24 0.66 -9.92 -3.98
C LEU A 24 -0.55 -9.11 -3.50
N PRO A 25 -0.34 -7.98 -2.78
CA PRO A 25 -1.41 -7.04 -2.52
C PRO A 25 -2.06 -6.57 -3.83
N SER A 26 -3.37 -6.39 -3.81
CA SER A 26 -4.07 -5.91 -5.01
C SER A 26 -3.61 -4.49 -5.38
N SER A 27 -3.68 -4.15 -6.67
CA SER A 27 -3.41 -2.79 -7.14
C SER A 27 -4.30 -1.75 -6.43
N ASN A 28 -5.56 -2.11 -6.15
CA ASN A 28 -6.48 -1.25 -5.40
C ASN A 28 -6.00 -0.98 -3.97
N ALA A 29 -5.37 -1.97 -3.31
CA ALA A 29 -4.82 -1.77 -1.98
C ALA A 29 -3.62 -0.82 -2.00
N ILE A 30 -2.76 -0.91 -3.02
CA ILE A 30 -1.60 -0.04 -3.20
C ILE A 30 -2.06 1.40 -3.49
N THR A 31 -2.95 1.57 -4.45
CA THR A 31 -3.52 2.89 -4.80
C THR A 31 -4.31 3.49 -3.63
N GLY A 32 -5.11 2.67 -2.95
CA GLY A 32 -5.88 3.11 -1.78
C GLY A 32 -5.00 3.59 -0.63
N PHE A 33 -3.87 2.94 -0.40
CA PHE A 33 -2.88 3.40 0.58
C PHE A 33 -2.24 4.72 0.15
N GLY A 34 -1.87 4.88 -1.12
CA GLY A 34 -1.35 6.14 -1.65
C GLY A 34 -2.34 7.29 -1.47
N HIS A 35 -3.61 7.09 -1.80
CA HIS A 35 -4.67 8.08 -1.55
C HIS A 35 -4.83 8.43 -0.07
N ALA A 36 -4.73 7.43 0.82
CA ALA A 36 -4.79 7.66 2.26
C ALA A 36 -3.58 8.49 2.74
N ALA A 37 -2.38 8.20 2.25
CA ALA A 37 -1.18 8.97 2.56
C ALA A 37 -1.30 10.43 2.10
N LEU A 38 -1.80 10.67 0.88
CA LEU A 38 -2.02 12.03 0.37
C LEU A 38 -3.10 12.79 1.16
N ARG A 39 -4.13 12.11 1.69
CA ARG A 39 -5.09 12.72 2.62
C ARG A 39 -4.44 13.13 3.93
N VAL A 40 -3.60 12.30 4.52
CA VAL A 40 -2.82 12.66 5.72
C VAL A 40 -2.00 13.93 5.45
N ILE A 41 -1.30 14.00 4.31
CA ILE A 41 -0.55 15.20 3.91
C ILE A 41 -1.47 16.41 3.85
N LYS A 42 -2.61 16.30 3.18
CA LYS A 42 -3.58 17.38 3.06
C LYS A 42 -4.07 17.86 4.42
N ASP A 43 -4.46 16.94 5.30
CA ASP A 43 -4.99 17.27 6.63
C ASP A 43 -3.95 17.94 7.51
N MET A 44 -2.69 17.51 7.41
CA MET A 44 -1.59 18.05 8.22
C MET A 44 -1.06 19.39 7.72
N THR A 45 -1.03 19.61 6.41
CA THR A 45 -0.38 20.78 5.79
C THR A 45 -1.37 21.81 5.25
N GLY A 46 -2.62 21.43 5.03
CA GLY A 46 -3.59 22.24 4.28
C GLY A 46 -3.31 22.30 2.76
N ALA A 47 -2.21 21.70 2.30
CA ALA A 47 -1.91 21.59 0.88
C ALA A 47 -2.85 20.58 0.20
N ASN A 48 -3.03 20.71 -1.11
CA ASN A 48 -3.91 19.80 -1.87
C ASN A 48 -3.10 19.06 -2.95
N PRO A 49 -2.39 17.98 -2.58
CA PRO A 49 -1.61 17.20 -3.54
C PRO A 49 -2.55 16.50 -4.53
N SER A 50 -2.18 16.53 -5.82
CA SER A 50 -2.87 15.75 -6.85
C SER A 50 -2.18 14.41 -7.02
N ASP A 51 -2.92 13.30 -6.88
CA ASP A 51 -2.40 11.95 -7.05
C ASP A 51 -1.96 11.72 -8.51
N GLN A 52 -0.78 11.13 -8.67
CA GLN A 52 -0.18 10.77 -9.95
C GLN A 52 0.16 9.27 -10.01
N GLY A 53 -0.25 8.52 -8.99
CA GLY A 53 -0.11 7.08 -8.91
C GLY A 53 0.78 6.61 -7.78
N SER A 54 0.63 5.32 -7.47
CA SER A 54 1.37 4.65 -6.41
C SER A 54 1.92 3.31 -6.87
N ALA A 55 3.08 2.93 -6.35
CA ALA A 55 3.71 1.65 -6.61
C ALA A 55 4.21 1.01 -5.32
N LEU A 56 4.32 -0.32 -5.32
CA LEU A 56 4.91 -1.09 -4.24
C LEU A 56 6.25 -1.68 -4.73
N VAL A 57 7.31 -1.39 -4.00
CA VAL A 57 8.63 -2.01 -4.18
C VAL A 57 8.84 -2.99 -3.03
N ILE A 58 9.01 -4.27 -3.35
CA ILE A 58 9.16 -5.34 -2.35
C ILE A 58 10.64 -5.69 -2.23
N ASN A 59 11.18 -5.57 -1.02
CA ASN A 59 12.53 -6.03 -0.67
C ASN A 59 12.47 -7.47 -0.14
N LYS A 60 11.55 -7.74 0.78
CA LYS A 60 11.37 -9.05 1.37
C LYS A 60 9.89 -9.42 1.45
N TYR A 61 9.62 -10.67 1.13
CA TYR A 61 8.28 -11.23 1.13
C TYR A 61 8.28 -12.57 1.83
N THR A 62 7.41 -12.75 2.81
CA THR A 62 7.28 -14.00 3.54
C THR A 62 5.80 -14.35 3.67
N LEU A 63 5.39 -15.46 3.04
CA LEU A 63 4.06 -16.02 3.27
C LEU A 63 4.00 -16.55 4.70
N LEU A 64 2.96 -16.15 5.44
CA LEU A 64 2.71 -16.72 6.75
C LEU A 64 2.13 -18.13 6.56
N PRO A 65 2.58 -19.11 7.36
CA PRO A 65 1.98 -20.42 7.40
C PRO A 65 0.56 -20.24 7.96
N GLY A 66 -0.39 -20.01 7.09
CA GLY A 66 -1.80 -19.84 7.43
C GLY A 66 -2.51 -21.18 7.38
N ARG A 67 -3.43 -21.43 8.29
CA ARG A 67 -4.50 -22.37 8.03
C ARG A 67 -5.26 -21.80 6.83
N GLN A 68 -5.03 -22.37 5.67
CA GLN A 68 -6.00 -22.30 4.59
C GLN A 68 -7.27 -22.93 5.14
N LYS A 69 -8.11 -22.13 5.80
CA LYS A 69 -9.49 -22.53 5.97
C LYS A 69 -10.12 -22.25 4.61
N PRO A 70 -10.43 -23.30 3.82
CA PRO A 70 -11.34 -23.08 2.73
C PRO A 70 -12.56 -22.41 3.37
N GLN A 71 -12.84 -21.17 2.97
CA GLN A 71 -14.12 -20.59 3.34
C GLN A 71 -15.16 -21.59 2.86
N LYS A 72 -15.99 -22.09 3.76
CA LYS A 72 -17.12 -22.91 3.35
C LYS A 72 -17.91 -22.04 2.40
N ALA A 73 -17.81 -22.36 1.12
CA ALA A 73 -18.58 -21.67 0.11
C ALA A 73 -20.04 -21.67 0.56
N SER A 74 -20.67 -20.52 0.56
CA SER A 74 -22.09 -20.44 0.87
C SER A 74 -22.85 -21.28 -0.17
N LYS A 75 -24.06 -21.70 0.15
CA LYS A 75 -24.89 -22.45 -0.81
C LYS A 75 -25.04 -21.68 -2.14
N GLY A 76 -25.13 -20.35 -2.07
CA GLY A 76 -25.19 -19.49 -3.25
C GLY A 76 -23.90 -19.49 -4.07
N ASP A 77 -22.74 -19.57 -3.44
CA ASP A 77 -21.44 -19.65 -4.12
C ASP A 77 -21.28 -21.02 -4.81
N MET A 78 -21.72 -22.10 -4.17
CA MET A 78 -21.73 -23.44 -4.79
C MET A 78 -22.65 -23.51 -6.00
N ASP A 79 -23.78 -22.81 -5.98
CA ASP A 79 -24.69 -22.75 -7.12
C ASP A 79 -24.11 -21.94 -8.28
N LYS A 80 -23.31 -20.90 -8.02
CA LYS A 80 -22.56 -20.15 -9.03
C LYS A 80 -21.46 -21.01 -9.67
N VAL A 81 -20.70 -21.74 -8.85
CA VAL A 81 -19.67 -22.67 -9.34
C VAL A 81 -20.29 -23.74 -10.25
N LYS A 82 -21.45 -24.30 -9.88
CA LYS A 82 -22.19 -25.26 -10.71
C LYS A 82 -22.66 -24.69 -12.05
N LYS A 83 -22.85 -23.36 -12.12
CA LYS A 83 -23.22 -22.65 -13.36
C LYS A 83 -22.01 -22.26 -14.22
N GLY A 84 -20.81 -22.66 -13.83
CA GLY A 84 -19.56 -22.35 -14.54
C GLY A 84 -18.99 -20.97 -14.25
N ASP A 85 -19.46 -20.29 -13.21
CA ASP A 85 -18.91 -19.03 -12.72
C ASP A 85 -17.73 -19.36 -11.79
N LEU A 86 -16.55 -19.48 -12.38
CA LEU A 86 -15.30 -19.86 -11.69
C LEU A 86 -14.79 -18.81 -10.71
N ASP A 87 -15.26 -17.58 -10.78
CA ASP A 87 -14.83 -16.50 -9.88
C ASP A 87 -15.40 -16.63 -8.46
N ALA A 88 -16.38 -17.47 -8.27
CA ALA A 88 -16.93 -17.79 -6.96
C ALA A 88 -16.12 -18.84 -6.19
N SER A 89 -15.07 -19.41 -6.80
CA SER A 89 -14.25 -20.44 -6.20
C SER A 89 -13.18 -19.84 -5.28
N LEU A 90 -13.39 -20.00 -3.96
CA LEU A 90 -12.34 -20.11 -2.98
C LEU A 90 -11.37 -18.90 -2.91
N SER A 91 -11.79 -17.82 -2.31
CA SER A 91 -10.85 -16.81 -1.82
C SER A 91 -10.02 -17.41 -0.67
N ASP A 92 -8.92 -18.08 -1.00
CA ASP A 92 -7.90 -18.41 -0.03
C ASP A 92 -7.36 -17.11 0.55
N GLU A 93 -7.73 -16.78 1.78
CA GLU A 93 -7.07 -15.70 2.50
C GLU A 93 -5.62 -16.11 2.73
N ARG A 94 -4.74 -15.53 1.96
CA ARG A 94 -3.30 -15.68 2.13
C ARG A 94 -2.77 -14.45 2.82
N LEU A 95 -2.06 -14.66 3.92
CA LEU A 95 -1.43 -13.59 4.67
C LEU A 95 0.08 -13.62 4.44
N ALA A 96 0.67 -12.44 4.38
CA ALA A 96 2.11 -12.29 4.23
C ALA A 96 2.67 -11.21 5.17
N VAL A 97 3.97 -11.28 5.37
CA VAL A 97 4.77 -10.15 5.85
C VAL A 97 5.50 -9.57 4.64
N ILE A 98 5.39 -8.27 4.46
CA ILE A 98 6.02 -7.52 3.37
C ILE A 98 6.91 -6.46 3.97
N GLU A 99 8.18 -6.46 3.57
CA GLU A 99 9.15 -5.41 3.82
C GLU A 99 9.51 -4.76 2.49
N GLY A 100 9.47 -3.43 2.43
CA GLY A 100 9.75 -2.70 1.20
C GLY A 100 9.36 -1.24 1.28
N TRP A 101 8.88 -0.69 0.19
CA TRP A 101 8.52 0.72 0.09
C TRP A 101 7.23 0.91 -0.70
N VAL A 102 6.38 1.82 -0.23
CA VAL A 102 5.32 2.37 -1.08
C VAL A 102 5.82 3.70 -1.63
N VAL A 103 5.81 3.81 -2.93
CA VAL A 103 6.20 5.00 -3.68
C VAL A 103 4.92 5.71 -4.11
N VAL A 104 4.72 6.95 -3.69
CA VAL A 104 3.56 7.76 -4.02
C VAL A 104 4.01 8.97 -4.83
N ARG A 105 3.54 9.08 -6.07
CA ARG A 105 3.81 10.22 -6.94
C ARG A 105 2.67 11.22 -6.88
N PHE A 106 3.00 12.51 -6.78
CA PHE A 106 1.99 13.56 -6.68
C PHE A 106 2.47 14.90 -7.24
N GLY A 107 1.51 15.70 -7.66
CA GLY A 107 1.73 17.08 -8.05
C GLY A 107 1.34 18.05 -6.94
N ILE A 108 2.16 19.06 -6.68
CA ILE A 108 1.88 20.11 -5.72
C ILE A 108 2.71 21.36 -6.06
N GLY A 109 2.23 22.56 -5.70
CA GLY A 109 2.99 23.80 -5.82
C GLY A 109 4.11 23.91 -4.78
N LEU A 110 5.08 24.80 -5.02
CA LEU A 110 6.25 24.99 -4.17
C LEU A 110 5.91 25.26 -2.70
N SER A 111 4.95 26.13 -2.42
CA SER A 111 4.51 26.43 -1.05
C SER A 111 3.97 25.21 -0.31
N GLY A 112 3.25 24.35 -1.02
CA GLY A 112 2.75 23.09 -0.46
C GLY A 112 3.88 22.10 -0.20
N LEU A 113 4.87 22.05 -1.08
CA LEU A 113 6.04 21.19 -0.92
C LEU A 113 6.86 21.56 0.33
N THR A 114 7.14 22.85 0.52
CA THR A 114 7.81 23.35 1.73
C THR A 114 7.03 22.97 2.99
N SER A 115 5.70 23.14 2.98
CA SER A 115 4.85 22.73 4.11
C SER A 115 4.91 21.23 4.40
N ILE A 116 5.07 20.39 3.39
CA ILE A 116 5.26 18.93 3.57
C ILE A 116 6.63 18.65 4.19
N GLN A 117 7.69 19.30 3.72
CA GLN A 117 9.05 19.15 4.25
C GLN A 117 9.11 19.52 5.73
N ASP A 118 8.53 20.65 6.11
CA ASP A 118 8.52 21.13 7.50
C ASP A 118 7.79 20.19 8.45
N LYS A 119 6.76 19.47 7.94
CA LYS A 119 5.91 18.56 8.74
C LYS A 119 6.17 17.07 8.49
N LEU A 120 7.27 16.72 7.85
CA LEU A 120 7.54 15.34 7.43
C LEU A 120 7.55 14.35 8.60
N SER A 121 8.05 14.78 9.77
CA SER A 121 8.06 13.96 10.99
C SER A 121 6.64 13.72 11.54
N GLU A 122 5.79 14.75 11.53
CA GLU A 122 4.40 14.63 11.99
C GLU A 122 3.58 13.76 11.03
N ILE A 123 3.81 13.91 9.72
CA ILE A 123 3.21 13.07 8.67
C ILE A 123 3.61 11.61 8.89
N TRP A 124 4.89 11.35 9.17
CA TRP A 124 5.39 10.01 9.47
C TRP A 124 4.64 9.36 10.64
N GLU A 125 4.41 10.10 11.75
CA GLU A 125 3.64 9.61 12.89
C GLU A 125 2.18 9.28 12.54
N GLN A 126 1.54 10.08 11.70
CA GLN A 126 0.16 9.82 11.29
C GLN A 126 0.04 8.64 10.34
N LEU A 127 1.01 8.43 9.45
CA LEU A 127 1.03 7.31 8.52
C LEU A 127 1.08 5.95 9.23
N HIS A 128 1.67 5.88 10.44
CA HIS A 128 1.67 4.65 11.25
C HIS A 128 0.27 4.17 11.67
N ARG A 129 -0.72 5.05 11.62
CA ARG A 129 -2.11 4.72 11.96
C ARG A 129 -2.88 4.11 10.81
N LEU A 130 -2.30 4.09 9.62
CA LEU A 130 -2.91 3.49 8.45
C LEU A 130 -2.71 1.98 8.46
N ALA A 131 -3.62 1.27 7.79
CA ALA A 131 -3.46 -0.13 7.46
C ALA A 131 -2.97 -0.28 6.01
N PHE A 132 -2.17 -1.31 5.73
CA PHE A 132 -1.75 -1.64 4.38
C PHE A 132 -2.33 -2.99 3.98
N ALA A 133 -3.18 -3.00 2.94
CA ALA A 133 -3.85 -4.21 2.43
C ALA A 133 -4.50 -5.07 3.53
N GLY A 134 -5.15 -4.43 4.51
CA GLY A 134 -5.78 -5.07 5.66
C GLY A 134 -4.83 -5.51 6.77
N GLY A 135 -3.53 -5.39 6.58
CA GLY A 135 -2.52 -5.74 7.57
C GLY A 135 -2.11 -4.58 8.48
N VAL A 136 -1.33 -4.91 9.50
CA VAL A 136 -0.75 -3.94 10.43
C VAL A 136 0.51 -3.35 9.81
N LEU A 137 0.57 -2.02 9.75
CA LEU A 137 1.68 -1.27 9.19
C LEU A 137 2.66 -0.81 10.28
N SER A 138 3.93 -0.96 10.00
CA SER A 138 5.03 -0.28 10.68
C SER A 138 5.89 0.44 9.65
N ILE A 139 6.35 1.65 9.96
CA ILE A 139 7.24 2.44 9.11
C ILE A 139 8.61 2.49 9.80
N PRO A 140 9.54 1.60 9.42
CA PRO A 140 10.76 1.36 10.21
C PRO A 140 11.78 2.50 10.13
N SER A 141 11.68 3.37 9.13
CA SER A 141 12.61 4.47 8.93
C SER A 141 11.90 5.74 8.47
N LYS A 142 12.64 6.83 8.33
CA LYS A 142 12.10 8.13 7.92
C LYS A 142 11.54 8.08 6.49
N LEU A 143 10.54 8.92 6.24
CA LEU A 143 10.04 9.19 4.90
C LEU A 143 11.12 9.89 4.06
N ILE A 144 11.12 9.63 2.76
CA ILE A 144 12.00 10.31 1.81
C ILE A 144 11.11 11.06 0.83
N LEU A 145 11.31 12.36 0.73
CA LEU A 145 10.64 13.23 -0.22
C LEU A 145 11.65 13.63 -1.30
N LEU A 146 11.31 13.28 -2.54
CA LEU A 146 12.11 13.65 -3.73
C LEU A 146 11.36 14.71 -4.52
N GLU A 147 12.10 15.71 -4.98
CA GLU A 147 11.57 16.82 -5.75
C GLU A 147 11.87 16.65 -7.24
N GLY A 148 10.88 16.95 -8.07
CA GLY A 148 11.08 16.94 -9.51
C GLY A 148 11.43 15.55 -10.05
N ASP A 149 12.49 15.50 -10.85
CA ASP A 149 13.00 14.28 -11.49
C ASP A 149 14.28 13.76 -10.79
N GLU A 150 14.43 14.00 -9.49
CA GLU A 150 15.54 13.46 -8.71
C GLU A 150 15.59 11.93 -8.82
N ASP A 151 16.81 11.41 -8.98
CA ASP A 151 17.03 9.97 -9.01
C ASP A 151 16.86 9.39 -7.59
N GLY A 152 15.76 8.69 -7.37
CA GLY A 152 15.45 8.03 -6.11
C GLY A 152 16.17 6.69 -5.90
N SER A 153 17.07 6.27 -6.78
CA SER A 153 17.69 4.94 -6.71
C SER A 153 18.47 4.72 -5.41
N GLU A 154 19.07 5.76 -4.86
CA GLU A 154 19.81 5.72 -3.59
C GLU A 154 18.87 5.42 -2.39
N ALA A 155 17.59 5.77 -2.47
CA ALA A 155 16.62 5.54 -1.40
C ALA A 155 16.37 4.04 -1.13
N PHE A 156 16.64 3.18 -2.11
CA PHE A 156 16.42 1.74 -2.05
C PHE A 156 17.70 0.93 -1.77
N LYS A 157 18.85 1.60 -1.64
CA LYS A 157 20.10 0.95 -1.28
C LYS A 157 20.18 0.79 0.24
N LYS A 158 20.08 -0.44 0.71
CA LYS A 158 20.38 -0.84 2.10
C LYS A 158 21.33 -2.03 2.09
#